data_ce357693713c4332aada04d3a329129a
#
_entry.id   ce357693713c4332aada04d3a329129a
#
_cell.length_a   1.000
_cell.length_b   1.000
_cell.length_c   1.000
_cell.angle_alpha   90.00
_cell.angle_beta   90.00
_cell.angle_gamma   90.00
#
_symmetry.space_group_name_H-M   'P 1'
#
loop_
_entity.id
_entity.type
_entity.pdbx_description
1 polymer ?
#
loop_
_entity_poly.entity_id
_entity_poly.type
_entity_poly.pdbx_seq_one_letter_code
_entity_poly.pdbx_strand_id
1 'polypeptide(L)'
;TCLAGYQVISAHDSTLPRISEHLNGYPLISKINFADADPNLAAIIAMMEVSKKIQPSGKRMELWENNYLDSCKSIGLSSEVIKNSKAIGALVAKNILGYAKADRYNTLSNFPRYTPDKKEGYWYPTPPGYFQAVEPYFAKIRNYSLSESEVSAFDLANKETRLQLQE
;
A
#
# COMPACT_ATOMS: atom_id res chain seq x y z
N THR A 1 -3.80 0.90 3.20
CA THR A 1 -4.64 1.48 4.28
C THR A 1 -3.79 1.90 5.47
N CYS A 2 -3.11 0.98 6.19
CA CYS A 2 -2.29 1.31 7.37
C CYS A 2 -1.21 2.36 7.12
N LEU A 3 -0.56 2.31 5.95
CA LEU A 3 0.42 3.30 5.52
C LEU A 3 -0.12 4.74 5.55
N ALA A 4 -1.40 4.93 5.19
CA ALA A 4 -2.02 6.25 5.22
C ALA A 4 -2.20 6.79 6.66
N GLY A 5 -2.63 5.93 7.58
CA GLY A 5 -2.72 6.30 9.00
C GLY A 5 -1.35 6.63 9.59
N TYR A 6 -0.37 5.76 9.36
CA TYR A 6 1.00 5.98 9.84
C TYR A 6 1.61 7.29 9.30
N GLN A 7 1.38 7.60 8.01
CA GLN A 7 1.88 8.84 7.41
C GLN A 7 1.33 10.10 8.10
N VAL A 8 0.07 10.09 8.51
CA VAL A 8 -0.51 11.21 9.27
C VAL A 8 0.16 11.32 10.64
N ILE A 9 0.25 10.21 11.37
CA ILE A 9 0.80 10.21 12.73
C ILE A 9 2.28 10.58 12.72
N SER A 10 3.10 10.02 11.82
CA SER A 10 4.52 10.34 11.71
C SER A 10 4.79 11.75 11.19
N ALA A 11 3.83 12.38 10.50
CA ALA A 11 3.91 13.79 10.13
C ALA A 11 3.63 14.73 11.31
N HIS A 12 2.84 14.28 12.28
CA HIS A 12 2.55 15.02 13.51
C HIS A 12 3.62 14.79 14.58
N ASP A 13 4.01 13.53 14.80
CA ASP A 13 5.00 13.14 15.81
C ASP A 13 6.38 12.92 15.15
N SER A 14 7.28 13.85 15.38
CA SER A 14 8.63 13.83 14.81
C SER A 14 9.56 12.77 15.45
N THR A 15 9.13 12.08 16.50
CA THR A 15 9.89 10.97 17.10
C THR A 15 9.75 9.68 16.30
N LEU A 16 8.73 9.59 15.44
CA LEU A 16 8.48 8.43 14.59
C LEU A 16 9.30 8.49 13.29
N PRO A 17 9.84 7.35 12.81
CA PRO A 17 10.57 7.28 11.54
C PRO A 17 9.69 7.73 10.37
N ARG A 18 10.29 8.43 9.42
CA ARG A 18 9.57 8.83 8.20
C ARG A 18 9.52 7.68 7.21
N ILE A 19 8.35 7.35 6.74
CA ILE A 19 8.13 6.29 5.73
C ILE A 19 8.93 6.56 4.44
N SER A 20 9.10 7.83 4.06
CA SER A 20 9.85 8.21 2.86
C SER A 20 11.32 7.80 2.87
N GLU A 21 11.87 7.47 4.03
CA GLU A 21 13.25 7.00 4.18
C GLU A 21 13.39 5.48 3.99
N HIS A 22 12.26 4.76 3.98
CA HIS A 22 12.23 3.30 3.95
C HIS A 22 11.53 2.73 2.70
N LEU A 23 10.82 3.55 1.95
CA LEU A 23 10.06 3.10 0.79
C LEU A 23 10.54 3.76 -0.50
N ASN A 24 10.90 2.93 -1.48
CA ASN A 24 11.38 3.37 -2.79
C ASN A 24 10.34 4.23 -3.53
N GLY A 25 10.76 5.42 -3.95
CA GLY A 25 9.91 6.33 -4.72
C GLY A 25 8.69 6.85 -3.96
N TYR A 26 8.71 6.78 -2.62
CA TYR A 26 7.64 7.33 -1.81
C TYR A 26 7.62 8.86 -1.90
N PRO A 27 6.47 9.48 -2.18
CA PRO A 27 6.40 10.93 -2.33
C PRO A 27 6.65 11.63 -1.00
N LEU A 28 7.51 12.63 -1.01
CA LEU A 28 7.63 13.55 0.12
C LEU A 28 6.34 14.35 0.24
N ILE A 29 5.65 14.19 1.35
CA ILE A 29 4.50 15.03 1.67
C ILE A 29 5.03 16.32 2.30
N SER A 30 4.64 17.46 1.74
CA SER A 30 4.93 18.77 2.33
C SER A 30 4.44 18.83 3.77
N LYS A 31 5.07 19.67 4.59
CA LYS A 31 4.71 19.83 6.00
C LYS A 31 3.20 20.02 6.18
N ILE A 32 2.58 19.11 6.90
CA ILE A 32 1.15 19.18 7.22
C ILE A 32 0.98 20.13 8.41
N ASN A 33 0.05 21.06 8.30
CA ASN A 33 -0.35 21.91 9.40
C ASN A 33 -1.52 21.24 10.15
N PHE A 34 -1.33 20.93 11.42
CA PHE A 34 -2.35 20.34 12.30
C PHE A 34 -3.06 21.37 13.17
N ALA A 35 -2.89 22.67 12.92
CA ALA A 35 -3.67 23.69 13.64
C ALA A 35 -5.16 23.41 13.46
N ASP A 36 -5.88 23.44 14.58
CA ASP A 36 -7.33 23.16 14.62
C ASP A 36 -7.76 21.84 13.98
N ALA A 37 -6.89 20.80 14.03
CA ALA A 37 -7.18 19.45 13.57
C ALA A 37 -6.77 18.41 14.64
N ASP A 38 -7.49 17.29 14.67
CA ASP A 38 -7.11 16.12 15.47
C ASP A 38 -6.31 15.13 14.61
N PRO A 39 -5.03 14.84 14.95
CA PRO A 39 -4.19 13.94 14.16
C PRO A 39 -4.72 12.50 14.11
N ASN A 40 -5.36 12.01 15.18
CA ASN A 40 -5.91 10.66 15.22
C ASN A 40 -7.12 10.55 14.31
N LEU A 41 -8.01 11.55 14.36
CA LEU A 41 -9.14 11.62 13.43
C LEU A 41 -8.65 11.72 11.99
N ALA A 42 -7.66 12.56 11.70
CA ALA A 42 -7.09 12.67 10.36
C ALA A 42 -6.48 11.35 9.87
N ALA A 43 -5.81 10.60 10.75
CA ALA A 43 -5.25 9.27 10.43
C ALA A 43 -6.35 8.26 10.09
N ILE A 44 -7.42 8.21 10.89
CA ILE A 44 -8.56 7.33 10.64
C ILE A 44 -9.24 7.69 9.31
N ILE A 45 -9.46 8.97 9.05
CA ILE A 45 -10.03 9.43 7.78
C ILE A 45 -9.12 9.06 6.60
N ALA A 46 -7.80 9.23 6.71
CA ALA A 46 -6.86 8.83 5.66
C ALA A 46 -6.97 7.34 5.35
N MET A 47 -7.08 6.51 6.38
CA MET A 47 -7.26 5.05 6.22
C MET A 47 -8.60 4.73 5.54
N MET A 48 -9.69 5.38 5.94
CA MET A 48 -11.02 5.18 5.34
C MET A 48 -11.05 5.63 3.88
N GLU A 49 -10.48 6.79 3.55
CA GLU A 49 -10.44 7.31 2.19
C GLU A 49 -9.65 6.38 1.23
N VAL A 50 -8.52 5.83 1.69
CA VAL A 50 -7.79 4.81 0.92
C VAL A 50 -8.64 3.56 0.76
N SER A 51 -9.28 3.08 1.83
CA SER A 51 -10.11 1.85 1.81
C SER A 51 -11.28 1.96 0.85
N LYS A 52 -11.93 3.13 0.77
CA LYS A 52 -13.03 3.40 -0.19
C LYS A 52 -12.61 3.13 -1.65
N LYS A 53 -11.33 3.33 -1.97
CA LYS A 53 -10.82 3.23 -3.34
C LYS A 53 -10.24 1.88 -3.69
N ILE A 54 -9.72 1.13 -2.70
CA ILE A 54 -9.06 -0.16 -2.94
C ILE A 54 -9.94 -1.37 -2.61
N GLN A 55 -11.04 -1.18 -1.88
CA GLN A 55 -11.92 -2.28 -1.50
C GLN A 55 -13.17 -2.33 -2.40
N PRO A 56 -13.65 -3.54 -2.74
CA PRO A 56 -14.88 -3.71 -3.53
C PRO A 56 -16.12 -3.07 -2.89
N SER A 57 -16.15 -2.98 -1.56
CA SER A 57 -17.27 -2.45 -0.77
C SER A 57 -17.09 -0.99 -0.34
N GLY A 58 -16.45 -0.16 -1.17
CA GLY A 58 -16.15 1.24 -0.84
C GLY A 58 -17.33 2.07 -0.36
N LYS A 59 -18.54 1.85 -0.90
CA LYS A 59 -19.78 2.50 -0.45
C LYS A 59 -20.13 2.21 1.02
N ARG A 60 -19.80 1.04 1.53
CA ARG A 60 -19.96 0.71 2.95
C ARG A 60 -19.08 1.57 3.85
N MET A 61 -17.88 1.86 3.40
CA MET A 61 -16.93 2.70 4.14
C MET A 61 -17.44 4.14 4.26
N GLU A 62 -18.19 4.67 3.28
CA GLU A 62 -18.82 5.99 3.38
C GLU A 62 -19.84 6.06 4.51
N LEU A 63 -20.66 5.01 4.64
CA LEU A 63 -21.63 4.94 5.74
C LEU A 63 -20.94 4.89 7.10
N TRP A 64 -19.89 4.07 7.22
CA TRP A 64 -19.14 3.95 8.46
C TRP A 64 -18.39 5.25 8.83
N GLU A 65 -17.83 5.95 7.85
CA GLU A 65 -17.22 7.24 8.07
C GLU A 65 -18.25 8.26 8.60
N ASN A 66 -19.43 8.34 8.00
CA ASN A 66 -20.47 9.27 8.46
C ASN A 66 -20.89 8.96 9.91
N ASN A 67 -21.13 7.70 10.24
CA ASN A 67 -21.47 7.28 11.60
C ASN A 67 -20.35 7.61 12.60
N TYR A 68 -19.10 7.41 12.20
CA TYR A 68 -17.94 7.72 13.03
C TYR A 68 -17.81 9.23 13.28
N LEU A 69 -18.01 10.05 12.24
CA LEU A 69 -17.97 11.50 12.36
C LEU A 69 -19.11 12.05 13.23
N ASP A 70 -20.29 11.44 13.15
CA ASP A 70 -21.42 11.82 14.02
C ASP A 70 -21.12 11.44 15.48
N SER A 71 -20.46 10.31 15.72
CA SER A 71 -19.95 9.96 17.05
C SER A 71 -18.91 10.96 17.55
N CYS A 72 -17.99 11.41 16.70
CA CYS A 72 -17.01 12.44 17.05
C CYS A 72 -17.67 13.76 17.47
N LYS A 73 -18.72 14.17 16.76
CA LYS A 73 -19.53 15.36 17.14
C LYS A 73 -20.20 15.17 18.50
N SER A 74 -20.77 13.99 18.74
CA SER A 74 -21.50 13.69 19.99
C SER A 74 -20.61 13.72 21.23
N ILE A 75 -19.31 13.42 21.08
CA ILE A 75 -18.31 13.51 22.16
C ILE A 75 -17.64 14.89 22.26
N GLY A 76 -18.09 15.87 21.47
CA GLY A 76 -17.70 17.27 21.62
C GLY A 76 -16.64 17.81 20.66
N LEU A 77 -16.24 17.03 19.60
CA LEU A 77 -15.36 17.60 18.59
C LEU A 77 -16.08 18.68 17.80
N SER A 78 -15.43 19.85 17.64
CA SER A 78 -16.00 20.96 16.88
C SER A 78 -16.07 20.63 15.39
N SER A 79 -17.03 21.23 14.69
CA SER A 79 -17.17 21.06 13.25
C SER A 79 -15.93 21.53 12.48
N GLU A 80 -15.19 22.50 13.01
CA GLU A 80 -13.96 23.00 12.41
C GLU A 80 -12.84 21.98 12.52
N VAL A 81 -12.60 21.40 13.71
CA VAL A 81 -11.62 20.32 13.92
C VAL A 81 -11.92 19.14 13.01
N ILE A 82 -13.18 18.72 12.91
CA ILE A 82 -13.60 17.63 12.02
C ILE A 82 -13.30 17.97 10.55
N LYS A 83 -13.63 19.16 10.11
CA LYS A 83 -13.38 19.63 8.74
C LYS A 83 -11.89 19.63 8.40
N ASN A 84 -11.06 20.17 9.28
CA ASN A 84 -9.61 20.26 9.06
C ASN A 84 -8.96 18.87 9.10
N SER A 85 -9.37 18.01 10.02
CA SER A 85 -8.92 16.61 10.07
C SER A 85 -9.28 15.84 8.80
N LYS A 86 -10.49 16.05 8.26
CA LYS A 86 -10.91 15.47 6.98
C LYS A 86 -10.05 15.96 5.82
N ALA A 87 -9.72 17.23 5.77
CA ALA A 87 -8.87 17.80 4.71
C ALA A 87 -7.47 17.17 4.73
N ILE A 88 -6.88 17.02 5.92
CA ILE A 88 -5.58 16.34 6.10
C ILE A 88 -5.67 14.88 5.67
N GLY A 89 -6.68 14.16 6.16
CA GLY A 89 -6.88 12.74 5.82
C GLY A 89 -7.03 12.52 4.32
N ALA A 90 -7.82 13.34 3.64
CA ALA A 90 -8.02 13.29 2.19
C ALA A 90 -6.74 13.61 1.41
N LEU A 91 -5.95 14.58 1.86
CA LEU A 91 -4.65 14.93 1.27
C LEU A 91 -3.69 13.74 1.31
N VAL A 92 -3.54 13.11 2.49
CA VAL A 92 -2.66 11.96 2.67
C VAL A 92 -3.15 10.76 1.87
N ALA A 93 -4.46 10.49 1.89
CA ALA A 93 -5.05 9.41 1.10
C ALA A 93 -4.78 9.57 -0.40
N LYS A 94 -4.91 10.79 -0.94
CA LYS A 94 -4.58 11.09 -2.34
C LYS A 94 -3.14 10.76 -2.69
N ASN A 95 -2.18 11.11 -1.82
CA ASN A 95 -0.77 10.80 -2.01
C ASN A 95 -0.51 9.30 -1.99
N ILE A 96 -1.07 8.57 -1.02
CA ILE A 96 -0.95 7.11 -0.92
C ILE A 96 -1.54 6.39 -2.13
N LEU A 97 -2.71 6.82 -2.60
CA LEU A 97 -3.34 6.25 -3.80
C LEU A 97 -2.52 6.54 -5.06
N GLY A 98 -1.93 7.73 -5.15
CA GLY A 98 -1.00 8.08 -6.22
C GLY A 98 0.25 7.21 -6.20
N TYR A 99 0.83 6.99 -5.02
CA TYR A 99 1.97 6.11 -4.82
C TYR A 99 1.65 4.66 -5.22
N ALA A 100 0.49 4.13 -4.78
CA ALA A 100 0.04 2.80 -5.16
C ALA A 100 -0.17 2.67 -6.68
N LYS A 101 -0.79 3.66 -7.31
CA LYS A 101 -0.99 3.65 -8.77
C LYS A 101 0.33 3.68 -9.55
N ALA A 102 1.36 4.31 -9.01
CA ALA A 102 2.67 4.43 -9.65
C ALA A 102 3.51 3.15 -9.59
N ASP A 103 3.08 2.11 -8.87
CA ASP A 103 3.75 0.80 -8.87
C ASP A 103 3.52 0.00 -10.16
N ARG A 104 2.56 0.45 -10.98
CA ARG A 104 2.19 -0.13 -12.28
C ARG A 104 1.49 -1.49 -12.21
N TYR A 105 1.02 -1.93 -11.04
CA TYR A 105 0.30 -3.20 -10.93
C TYR A 105 -0.87 -3.30 -11.94
N ASN A 106 -1.60 -2.21 -12.13
CA ASN A 106 -2.72 -2.15 -13.06
C ASN A 106 -2.33 -2.29 -14.54
N THR A 107 -1.05 -2.27 -14.89
CA THR A 107 -0.56 -2.48 -16.26
C THR A 107 -0.16 -3.92 -16.54
N LEU A 108 -0.12 -4.79 -15.53
CA LEU A 108 0.31 -6.18 -15.67
C LEU A 108 -0.60 -6.98 -16.60
N SER A 109 -1.90 -6.65 -16.64
CA SER A 109 -2.87 -7.26 -17.54
C SER A 109 -2.61 -6.99 -19.04
N ASN A 110 -1.79 -5.98 -19.36
CA ASN A 110 -1.42 -5.65 -20.73
C ASN A 110 -0.27 -6.51 -21.27
N PHE A 111 0.39 -7.30 -20.41
CA PHE A 111 1.44 -8.21 -20.85
C PHE A 111 0.87 -9.45 -21.56
N PRO A 112 1.64 -10.06 -22.46
CA PRO A 112 1.23 -11.29 -23.11
C PRO A 112 0.89 -12.39 -22.11
N ARG A 113 0.04 -13.33 -22.51
CA ARG A 113 -0.25 -14.50 -21.68
C ARG A 113 1.05 -15.23 -21.35
N TYR A 114 1.28 -15.48 -20.06
CA TYR A 114 2.47 -16.20 -19.61
C TYR A 114 2.46 -17.64 -20.10
N THR A 115 3.56 -18.05 -20.70
CA THR A 115 3.81 -19.43 -21.09
C THR A 115 4.99 -19.93 -20.25
N PRO A 116 4.81 -20.99 -19.43
CA PRO A 116 5.91 -21.52 -18.61
C PRO A 116 7.05 -22.07 -19.46
N ASP A 117 8.28 -21.77 -19.07
CA ASP A 117 9.45 -22.43 -19.63
C ASP A 117 9.51 -23.89 -19.15
N LYS A 118 9.77 -24.84 -20.09
CA LYS A 118 9.93 -26.25 -19.77
C LYS A 118 11.38 -26.58 -19.41
N LYS A 119 11.98 -25.78 -18.51
CA LYS A 119 13.35 -25.95 -18.06
C LYS A 119 13.39 -26.33 -16.58
N GLU A 120 14.44 -27.05 -16.16
CA GLU A 120 14.67 -27.33 -14.75
C GLU A 120 14.80 -26.04 -13.95
N GLY A 121 14.17 -25.97 -12.76
CA GLY A 121 14.13 -24.78 -11.91
C GLY A 121 13.05 -23.75 -12.25
N TYR A 122 12.34 -23.91 -13.38
CA TYR A 122 11.25 -23.03 -13.75
C TYR A 122 9.89 -23.57 -13.29
N TRP A 123 9.02 -22.66 -12.89
CA TRP A 123 7.66 -23.01 -12.50
C TRP A 123 6.84 -23.50 -13.70
N TYR A 124 6.06 -24.56 -13.50
CA TYR A 124 5.03 -25.04 -14.43
C TYR A 124 3.81 -25.54 -13.66
N PRO A 125 2.62 -25.55 -14.27
CA PRO A 125 1.41 -26.01 -13.61
C PRO A 125 1.48 -27.51 -13.31
N THR A 126 1.04 -27.89 -12.10
CA THR A 126 1.08 -29.26 -11.59
C THR A 126 -0.31 -29.88 -11.48
N PRO A 127 -0.41 -31.24 -11.53
CA PRO A 127 -1.65 -31.93 -11.26
C PRO A 127 -2.20 -31.65 -9.86
N PRO A 128 -3.52 -31.84 -9.63
CA PRO A 128 -4.54 -32.28 -10.61
C PRO A 128 -5.13 -31.13 -11.42
N GLY A 129 -5.00 -29.89 -10.98
CA GLY A 129 -5.74 -28.77 -11.55
C GLY A 129 -5.05 -28.07 -12.72
N TYR A 130 -3.74 -28.19 -12.86
CA TYR A 130 -2.95 -27.47 -13.86
C TYR A 130 -3.29 -25.97 -13.94
N PHE A 131 -3.48 -25.33 -12.77
CA PHE A 131 -3.85 -23.92 -12.71
C PHE A 131 -2.78 -23.03 -13.37
N GLN A 132 -3.25 -21.97 -14.00
CA GLN A 132 -2.36 -20.99 -14.63
C GLN A 132 -1.55 -20.24 -13.56
N ALA A 133 -0.40 -19.69 -13.95
CA ALA A 133 0.38 -18.83 -13.08
C ALA A 133 -0.47 -17.62 -12.64
N VAL A 134 -0.48 -17.36 -11.34
CA VAL A 134 -1.10 -16.17 -10.77
C VAL A 134 -0.06 -15.06 -10.73
N GLU A 135 -0.40 -13.92 -11.32
CA GLU A 135 0.48 -12.73 -11.36
C GLU A 135 1.92 -13.00 -11.84
N PRO A 136 2.12 -13.63 -13.02
CA PRO A 136 3.46 -14.06 -13.49
C PRO A 136 4.40 -12.89 -13.76
N TYR A 137 3.89 -11.67 -13.84
CA TYR A 137 4.65 -10.45 -14.07
C TYR A 137 4.80 -9.57 -12.82
N PHE A 138 4.48 -10.12 -11.65
CA PHE A 138 4.53 -9.36 -10.40
C PHE A 138 5.92 -8.76 -10.10
N ALA A 139 7.00 -9.42 -10.51
CA ALA A 139 8.36 -8.90 -10.39
C ALA A 139 8.63 -7.60 -11.20
N LYS A 140 7.71 -7.20 -12.08
CA LYS A 140 7.83 -5.96 -12.87
C LYS A 140 7.23 -4.73 -12.17
N ILE A 141 6.56 -4.91 -11.03
CA ILE A 141 6.12 -3.79 -10.20
C ILE A 141 7.29 -3.25 -9.38
N ARG A 142 7.11 -2.05 -8.83
CA ARG A 142 8.14 -1.42 -8.01
C ARG A 142 8.42 -2.21 -6.73
N ASN A 143 9.68 -2.43 -6.43
CA ASN A 143 10.11 -2.87 -5.11
C ASN A 143 9.87 -1.77 -4.08
N TYR A 144 9.28 -2.12 -2.94
CA TYR A 144 8.98 -1.13 -1.90
C TYR A 144 10.19 -0.75 -1.05
N SER A 145 11.03 -1.71 -0.68
CA SER A 145 12.14 -1.48 0.26
C SER A 145 13.50 -2.00 -0.23
N LEU A 146 13.54 -2.91 -1.20
CA LEU A 146 14.78 -3.45 -1.71
C LEU A 146 15.35 -2.54 -2.81
N SER A 147 16.67 -2.34 -2.80
CA SER A 147 17.38 -1.75 -3.94
C SER A 147 17.48 -2.76 -5.10
N GLU A 148 17.74 -2.27 -6.31
CA GLU A 148 17.93 -3.16 -7.47
C GLU A 148 19.10 -4.13 -7.27
N SER A 149 20.12 -3.73 -6.53
CA SER A 149 21.29 -4.57 -6.21
C SER A 149 20.99 -5.68 -5.19
N GLU A 150 19.94 -5.54 -4.39
CA GLU A 150 19.50 -6.54 -3.41
C GLU A 150 18.53 -7.57 -4.00
N VAL A 151 18.00 -7.27 -5.19
CA VAL A 151 17.13 -8.21 -5.92
C VAL A 151 17.99 -9.18 -6.71
N SER A 152 18.21 -10.38 -6.16
CA SER A 152 18.86 -11.46 -6.87
C SER A 152 17.87 -12.52 -7.34
N ALA A 153 18.07 -13.04 -8.54
CA ALA A 153 17.33 -14.20 -9.01
C ALA A 153 17.97 -15.47 -8.44
N PHE A 154 17.19 -16.32 -7.78
CA PHE A 154 17.64 -17.64 -7.38
C PHE A 154 17.71 -18.55 -8.61
N ASP A 155 18.89 -19.09 -8.88
CA ASP A 155 19.05 -20.16 -9.87
C ASP A 155 18.82 -21.53 -9.18
N LEU A 156 17.56 -21.97 -9.18
CA LEU A 156 17.17 -23.27 -8.62
C LEU A 156 17.72 -24.47 -9.41
N ALA A 157 18.19 -24.24 -10.63
CA ALA A 157 18.89 -25.28 -11.40
C ALA A 157 20.33 -25.50 -10.92
N ASN A 158 20.92 -24.50 -10.26
CA ASN A 158 22.26 -24.61 -9.71
C ASN A 158 22.27 -25.51 -8.46
N LYS A 159 23.20 -26.49 -8.46
CA LYS A 159 23.33 -27.46 -7.37
C LYS A 159 23.70 -26.81 -6.04
N GLU A 160 24.55 -25.77 -6.04
CA GLU A 160 24.93 -25.02 -4.82
C GLU A 160 23.75 -24.29 -4.21
N THR A 161 22.94 -23.62 -5.03
CA THR A 161 21.72 -22.93 -4.57
C THR A 161 20.74 -23.93 -3.93
N ARG A 162 20.58 -25.13 -4.49
CA ARG A 162 19.72 -26.16 -3.92
C ARG A 162 20.21 -26.68 -2.58
N LEU A 163 21.52 -26.81 -2.39
CA LEU A 163 22.11 -27.24 -1.12
C LEU A 163 21.93 -26.22 -0.01
N GLN A 164 22.08 -24.91 -0.32
CA GLN A 164 21.85 -23.82 0.61
C GLN A 164 20.40 -23.71 1.10
N LEU A 165 19.44 -24.17 0.31
CA LEU A 165 18.02 -24.17 0.70
C LEU A 165 17.63 -25.39 1.55
N GLN A 166 18.52 -26.36 1.76
CA GLN A 166 18.29 -27.57 2.57
C GLN A 166 18.89 -27.47 3.97
N GLU A 167 19.72 -26.47 4.26
CA GLU A 167 20.25 -26.13 5.58
C GLU A 167 19.31 -25.15 6.32
#